data_1d925c80248e49d9224cbca11fd9c192
#
_entry.id   1d925c80248e49d9224cbca11fd9c192
#
_cell.length_a   1.000
_cell.length_b   1.000
_cell.length_c   1.000
_cell.angle_alpha   90.00
_cell.angle_beta   90.00
_cell.angle_gamma   90.00
#
_symmetry.space_group_name_H-M   'P 1'
#
loop_
_entity.id
_entity.type
_entity.pdbx_description
1 polymer ?
#
loop_
_entity_poly.entity_id
_entity_poly.type
_entity_poly.pdbx_seq_one_letter_code
_entity_poly.pdbx_strand_id
1 'polypeptide(L)'
;MALLEWKDVNVSFSFADGSTFYALKDMNLSVEQGELVALVGPSGCGKTTALNVLAGQVTPVSGQVRLAGESVKGMLPSVGYISQADTLLPWRTVLDNVALAMELRGMAKKERREIARDLMARMGLSGFENSYPRELSGGMKKRAAIARVLAVDPAILLMDEPFAPLDALTRQKLQDDILDLWETTGCTILYVTHDLTEAIALGDRVVLMGTRPGRVIKEYPIDLPRPRRVMDVKFEPHFAELEKAIWQDLSGEIRRGEGMR
;
A
#
# COMPACT_ATOMS: atom_id res chain seq x y z
N MET A 1 -7.21 12.61 14.21
CA MET A 1 -7.62 11.41 15.00
C MET A 1 -7.17 10.20 14.22
N ALA A 2 -6.37 9.33 14.81
CA ALA A 2 -5.80 8.21 14.09
C ALA A 2 -6.91 7.30 13.52
N LEU A 3 -6.87 7.05 12.22
CA LEU A 3 -7.75 6.09 11.55
C LEU A 3 -7.30 4.67 11.84
N LEU A 4 -5.99 4.45 11.84
CA LEU A 4 -5.36 3.16 12.10
C LEU A 4 -4.44 3.27 13.33
N GLU A 5 -4.55 2.30 14.22
CA GLU A 5 -3.70 2.21 15.42
C GLU A 5 -3.21 0.78 15.63
N TRP A 6 -1.90 0.64 15.80
CA TRP A 6 -1.24 -0.57 16.24
C TRP A 6 -0.63 -0.35 17.61
N LYS A 7 -0.92 -1.22 18.54
CA LYS A 7 -0.38 -1.15 19.88
C LYS A 7 0.21 -2.49 20.29
N ASP A 8 1.55 -2.51 20.46
CA ASP A 8 2.34 -3.65 20.93
C ASP A 8 2.05 -4.94 20.16
N VAL A 9 1.91 -4.81 18.82
CA VAL A 9 1.50 -5.92 17.96
C VAL A 9 2.66 -6.87 17.73
N ASN A 10 2.42 -8.15 18.03
CA ASN A 10 3.37 -9.23 17.82
C ASN A 10 2.79 -10.28 16.87
N VAL A 11 3.58 -10.71 15.89
CA VAL A 11 3.25 -11.76 14.94
C VAL A 11 4.35 -12.80 14.93
N SER A 12 4.00 -14.04 15.17
CA SER A 12 4.93 -15.16 15.09
C SER A 12 4.38 -16.29 14.25
N PHE A 13 5.31 -17.04 13.66
CA PHE A 13 5.03 -18.26 12.91
C PHE A 13 5.78 -19.43 13.55
N SER A 14 5.10 -20.57 13.77
CA SER A 14 5.72 -21.78 14.28
C SER A 14 6.10 -22.70 13.13
N PHE A 15 7.30 -23.26 13.20
CA PHE A 15 7.77 -24.25 12.25
C PHE A 15 7.46 -25.68 12.72
N ALA A 16 7.57 -26.64 11.83
CA ALA A 16 7.31 -28.05 12.11
C ALA A 16 8.27 -28.65 13.15
N ASP A 17 9.44 -28.09 13.33
CA ASP A 17 10.43 -28.47 14.33
C ASP A 17 10.17 -27.89 15.73
N GLY A 18 9.06 -27.17 15.91
CA GLY A 18 8.68 -26.51 17.16
C GLY A 18 9.34 -25.15 17.40
N SER A 19 10.23 -24.70 16.52
CA SER A 19 10.81 -23.36 16.62
C SER A 19 9.77 -22.28 16.28
N THR A 20 9.93 -21.10 16.89
CA THR A 20 9.05 -19.94 16.66
C THR A 20 9.84 -18.78 16.11
N PHE A 21 9.38 -18.21 15.00
CA PHE A 21 9.95 -17.03 14.37
C PHE A 21 9.01 -15.83 14.56
N TYR A 22 9.50 -14.76 15.16
CA TYR A 22 8.78 -13.51 15.26
C TYR A 22 8.99 -12.68 13.99
N ALA A 23 7.94 -12.56 13.18
CA ALA A 23 7.94 -11.70 12.00
C ALA A 23 7.82 -10.24 12.40
N LEU A 24 6.96 -9.92 13.39
CA LEU A 24 6.81 -8.59 13.98
C LEU A 24 6.88 -8.71 15.50
N LYS A 25 7.51 -7.73 16.16
CA LYS A 25 7.59 -7.67 17.61
C LYS A 25 7.48 -6.22 18.09
N ASP A 26 6.60 -6.01 19.08
CA ASP A 26 6.34 -4.71 19.68
C ASP A 26 6.09 -3.61 18.63
N MET A 27 5.34 -3.99 17.56
CA MET A 27 5.05 -3.09 16.46
C MET A 27 4.01 -2.06 16.92
N ASN A 28 4.39 -0.81 16.86
CA ASN A 28 3.54 0.34 17.15
C ASN A 28 3.51 1.24 15.91
N LEU A 29 2.34 1.61 15.44
CA LEU A 29 2.13 2.46 14.27
C LEU A 29 0.77 3.14 14.37
N SER A 30 0.69 4.40 14.04
CA SER A 30 -0.58 5.11 13.84
C SER A 30 -0.61 5.74 12.45
N VAL A 31 -1.78 5.79 11.82
CA VAL A 31 -1.99 6.50 10.56
C VAL A 31 -3.21 7.39 10.73
N GLU A 32 -3.06 8.67 10.44
CA GLU A 32 -4.16 9.64 10.50
C GLU A 32 -5.07 9.50 9.28
N GLN A 33 -6.31 9.94 9.42
CA GLN A 33 -7.25 9.95 8.30
C GLN A 33 -6.75 10.88 7.20
N GLY A 34 -6.76 10.41 5.96
CA GLY A 34 -6.28 11.16 4.79
C GLY A 34 -4.76 11.17 4.64
N GLU A 35 -3.99 10.55 5.55
CA GLU A 35 -2.53 10.49 5.48
C GLU A 35 -2.07 9.45 4.45
N LEU A 36 -1.00 9.76 3.71
CA LEU A 36 -0.29 8.83 2.85
C LEU A 36 1.02 8.43 3.52
N VAL A 37 1.08 7.22 4.09
CA VAL A 37 2.23 6.69 4.82
C VAL A 37 2.97 5.66 4.00
N ALA A 38 4.28 5.84 3.87
CA ALA A 38 5.18 4.87 3.24
C ALA A 38 5.88 4.03 4.30
N LEU A 39 5.78 2.69 4.20
CA LEU A 39 6.48 1.76 5.05
C LEU A 39 7.68 1.20 4.29
N VAL A 40 8.89 1.53 4.74
CA VAL A 40 10.15 1.12 4.12
C VAL A 40 10.99 0.26 5.05
N GLY A 41 11.86 -0.54 4.50
CA GLY A 41 12.77 -1.39 5.29
C GLY A 41 13.40 -2.50 4.46
N PRO A 42 14.40 -3.20 5.00
CA PRO A 42 15.09 -4.27 4.29
C PRO A 42 14.14 -5.40 3.88
N SER A 43 14.55 -6.21 2.89
CA SER A 43 13.81 -7.40 2.52
C SER A 43 13.67 -8.36 3.71
N GLY A 44 12.46 -8.90 3.91
CA GLY A 44 12.17 -9.81 5.02
C GLY A 44 12.00 -9.15 6.38
N CYS A 45 11.91 -7.80 6.48
CA CYS A 45 11.65 -7.12 7.76
C CYS A 45 10.19 -7.17 8.22
N GLY A 46 9.29 -7.80 7.46
CA GLY A 46 7.89 -7.98 7.88
C GLY A 46 6.88 -6.97 7.31
N LYS A 47 7.23 -6.15 6.31
CA LYS A 47 6.32 -5.15 5.70
C LYS A 47 5.03 -5.77 5.18
N THR A 48 5.13 -6.81 4.35
CA THR A 48 3.96 -7.55 3.85
C THR A 48 3.18 -8.22 5.00
N THR A 49 3.87 -8.72 6.03
CA THR A 49 3.20 -9.27 7.23
C THR A 49 2.39 -8.18 7.94
N ALA A 50 2.93 -6.97 8.05
CA ALA A 50 2.23 -5.83 8.59
C ALA A 50 0.95 -5.53 7.77
N LEU A 51 1.05 -5.41 6.45
CA LEU A 51 -0.14 -5.22 5.60
C LEU A 51 -1.15 -6.36 5.74
N ASN A 52 -0.70 -7.62 5.83
CA ASN A 52 -1.59 -8.79 5.97
C ASN A 52 -2.33 -8.82 7.31
N VAL A 53 -1.72 -8.30 8.39
CA VAL A 53 -2.43 -8.11 9.66
C VAL A 53 -3.55 -7.08 9.51
N LEU A 54 -3.29 -5.96 8.83
CA LEU A 54 -4.29 -4.94 8.57
C LEU A 54 -5.42 -5.43 7.65
N ALA A 55 -5.06 -6.22 6.67
CA ALA A 55 -6.04 -6.86 5.78
C ALA A 55 -6.85 -7.96 6.48
N GLY A 56 -6.53 -8.26 7.76
CA GLY A 56 -7.19 -9.32 8.52
C GLY A 56 -6.85 -10.74 8.05
N GLN A 57 -5.81 -10.91 7.26
CA GLN A 57 -5.34 -12.21 6.76
C GLN A 57 -4.42 -12.92 7.75
N VAL A 58 -3.76 -12.16 8.62
CA VAL A 58 -2.89 -12.65 9.68
C VAL A 58 -3.39 -12.13 11.02
N THR A 59 -3.60 -13.01 11.98
CA THR A 59 -4.00 -12.63 13.34
C THR A 59 -2.74 -12.48 14.19
N PRO A 60 -2.53 -11.34 14.88
CA PRO A 60 -1.42 -11.17 15.80
C PRO A 60 -1.56 -12.11 17.01
N VAL A 61 -0.42 -12.58 17.54
CA VAL A 61 -0.38 -13.41 18.75
C VAL A 61 -0.61 -12.59 20.02
N SER A 62 -0.29 -11.29 19.97
CA SER A 62 -0.58 -10.31 21.03
C SER A 62 -0.59 -8.90 20.49
N GLY A 63 -1.05 -7.95 21.31
CA GLY A 63 -1.25 -6.55 20.93
C GLY A 63 -2.62 -6.29 20.35
N GLN A 64 -2.85 -5.08 19.87
CA GLN A 64 -4.15 -4.65 19.33
C GLN A 64 -3.94 -3.87 18.03
N VAL A 65 -4.82 -4.16 17.05
CA VAL A 65 -4.95 -3.38 15.83
C VAL A 65 -6.37 -2.83 15.78
N ARG A 66 -6.50 -1.52 15.58
CA ARG A 66 -7.78 -0.84 15.46
C ARG A 66 -7.84 -0.07 14.14
N LEU A 67 -8.99 -0.13 13.50
CA LEU A 67 -9.33 0.71 12.34
C LEU A 67 -10.60 1.49 12.67
N ALA A 68 -10.57 2.81 12.55
CA ALA A 68 -11.67 3.70 12.93
C ALA A 68 -12.17 3.45 14.36
N GLY A 69 -11.27 3.15 15.30
CA GLY A 69 -11.57 2.84 16.70
C GLY A 69 -12.04 1.40 16.96
N GLU A 70 -12.37 0.62 15.93
CA GLU A 70 -12.81 -0.76 16.05
C GLU A 70 -11.67 -1.75 15.93
N SER A 71 -11.71 -2.83 16.73
CA SER A 71 -10.67 -3.88 16.66
C SER A 71 -10.76 -4.66 15.35
N VAL A 72 -9.64 -4.79 14.65
CA VAL A 72 -9.54 -5.60 13.44
C VAL A 72 -9.58 -7.07 13.79
N LYS A 73 -10.67 -7.75 13.40
CA LYS A 73 -10.89 -9.19 13.57
C LYS A 73 -11.27 -9.79 12.22
N GLY A 74 -10.27 -10.33 11.51
CA GLY A 74 -10.47 -10.85 10.15
C GLY A 74 -10.57 -9.75 9.10
N MET A 75 -10.93 -10.13 7.87
CA MET A 75 -11.01 -9.21 6.73
C MET A 75 -12.15 -8.20 6.91
N LEU A 76 -11.84 -6.92 6.76
CA LEU A 76 -12.79 -5.82 6.84
C LEU A 76 -13.16 -5.32 5.44
N PRO A 77 -14.45 -5.16 5.13
CA PRO A 77 -14.91 -4.61 3.85
C PRO A 77 -14.45 -3.17 3.57
N SER A 78 -14.05 -2.44 4.61
CA SER A 78 -13.54 -1.07 4.55
C SER A 78 -12.03 -0.99 4.25
N VAL A 79 -11.34 -2.12 4.12
CA VAL A 79 -9.92 -2.20 3.78
C VAL A 79 -9.77 -2.60 2.32
N GLY A 80 -9.17 -1.71 1.52
CA GLY A 80 -8.75 -2.01 0.17
C GLY A 80 -7.33 -2.57 0.15
N TYR A 81 -7.07 -3.64 -0.62
CA TYR A 81 -5.74 -4.23 -0.72
C TYR A 81 -5.30 -4.36 -2.18
N ILE A 82 -4.15 -3.78 -2.49
CA ILE A 82 -3.50 -3.87 -3.80
C ILE A 82 -2.19 -4.63 -3.61
N SER A 83 -2.15 -5.85 -4.11
CA SER A 83 -0.95 -6.70 -4.09
C SER A 83 0.05 -6.32 -5.18
N GLN A 84 1.29 -6.79 -5.05
CA GLN A 84 2.33 -6.65 -6.07
C GLN A 84 1.88 -7.26 -7.40
N ALA A 85 1.29 -8.47 -7.37
CA ALA A 85 0.79 -9.15 -8.55
C ALA A 85 -0.52 -8.55 -9.07
N ASP A 86 -0.75 -8.67 -10.39
CA ASP A 86 -2.03 -8.35 -10.99
C ASP A 86 -3.04 -9.44 -10.61
N THR A 87 -4.14 -9.02 -10.00
CA THR A 87 -5.20 -9.94 -9.51
C THR A 87 -6.47 -9.87 -10.34
N LEU A 88 -6.40 -9.34 -11.58
CA LEU A 88 -7.54 -9.29 -12.48
C LEU A 88 -7.97 -10.70 -12.90
N LEU A 89 -9.27 -10.93 -12.94
CA LEU A 89 -9.85 -12.19 -13.40
C LEU A 89 -9.72 -12.28 -14.93
N PRO A 90 -8.92 -13.23 -15.48
CA PRO A 90 -8.58 -13.25 -16.89
C PRO A 90 -9.76 -13.55 -17.83
N TRP A 91 -10.84 -14.13 -17.30
CA TRP A 91 -12.08 -14.44 -18.04
C TRP A 91 -13.15 -13.36 -17.97
N ARG A 92 -12.90 -12.23 -17.27
CA ARG A 92 -13.78 -11.07 -17.21
C ARG A 92 -13.20 -9.91 -17.99
N THR A 93 -14.07 -9.09 -18.56
CA THR A 93 -13.65 -7.81 -19.14
C THR A 93 -13.09 -6.88 -18.07
N VAL A 94 -12.41 -5.80 -18.48
CA VAL A 94 -11.90 -4.78 -17.55
C VAL A 94 -13.04 -4.16 -16.75
N LEU A 95 -14.14 -3.78 -17.41
CA LEU A 95 -15.33 -3.24 -16.77
C LEU A 95 -15.91 -4.21 -15.72
N ASP A 96 -16.04 -5.49 -16.06
CA ASP A 96 -16.58 -6.48 -15.14
C ASP A 96 -15.57 -6.84 -14.00
N ASN A 97 -14.27 -6.64 -14.22
CA ASN A 97 -13.27 -6.71 -13.16
C ASN A 97 -13.42 -5.55 -12.17
N VAL A 98 -13.53 -4.32 -12.67
CA VAL A 98 -13.71 -3.13 -11.82
C VAL A 98 -15.04 -3.21 -11.06
N ALA A 99 -16.10 -3.68 -11.69
CA ALA A 99 -17.41 -3.83 -11.08
C ALA A 99 -17.53 -5.00 -10.08
N LEU A 100 -16.52 -5.89 -9.99
CA LEU A 100 -16.60 -7.16 -9.25
C LEU A 100 -16.95 -6.98 -7.77
N ALA A 101 -16.27 -6.08 -7.07
CA ALA A 101 -16.48 -5.90 -5.64
C ALA A 101 -17.89 -5.37 -5.33
N MET A 102 -18.43 -4.49 -6.17
CA MET A 102 -19.80 -4.00 -6.08
C MET A 102 -20.81 -5.11 -6.41
N GLU A 103 -20.48 -5.99 -7.35
CA GLU A 103 -21.29 -7.18 -7.66
C GLU A 103 -21.43 -8.09 -6.45
N LEU A 104 -20.33 -8.37 -5.77
CA LEU A 104 -20.32 -9.21 -4.55
C LEU A 104 -21.09 -8.58 -3.40
N ARG A 105 -21.24 -7.25 -3.38
CA ARG A 105 -22.07 -6.51 -2.42
C ARG A 105 -23.55 -6.45 -2.84
N GLY A 106 -23.94 -7.08 -3.97
CA GLY A 106 -25.33 -7.14 -4.44
C GLY A 106 -25.84 -5.89 -5.17
N MET A 107 -24.93 -4.97 -5.55
CA MET A 107 -25.31 -3.75 -6.28
C MET A 107 -25.90 -4.07 -7.67
N ALA A 108 -26.93 -3.34 -8.07
CA ALA A 108 -27.60 -3.53 -9.36
C ALA A 108 -26.63 -3.37 -10.54
N LYS A 109 -26.77 -4.23 -11.57
CA LYS A 109 -25.84 -4.30 -12.72
C LYS A 109 -25.67 -2.96 -13.44
N LYS A 110 -26.73 -2.19 -13.59
CA LYS A 110 -26.70 -0.88 -14.25
C LYS A 110 -25.83 0.09 -13.44
N GLU A 111 -26.12 0.22 -12.16
CA GLU A 111 -25.45 1.13 -11.24
C GLU A 111 -23.95 0.82 -11.11
N ARG A 112 -23.58 -0.44 -10.81
CA ARG A 112 -22.17 -0.81 -10.68
C ARG A 112 -21.34 -0.60 -11.94
N ARG A 113 -21.98 -0.75 -13.14
CA ARG A 113 -21.29 -0.49 -14.40
C ARG A 113 -21.13 1.00 -14.70
N GLU A 114 -22.03 1.85 -14.23
CA GLU A 114 -21.88 3.31 -14.33
C GLU A 114 -20.72 3.78 -13.45
N ILE A 115 -20.67 3.36 -12.18
CA ILE A 115 -19.58 3.66 -11.27
C ILE A 115 -18.24 3.12 -11.81
N ALA A 116 -18.23 1.88 -12.31
CA ALA A 116 -17.01 1.29 -12.84
C ALA A 116 -16.48 2.06 -14.07
N ARG A 117 -17.35 2.56 -14.97
CA ARG A 117 -16.92 3.39 -16.10
C ARG A 117 -16.33 4.73 -15.66
N ASP A 118 -16.93 5.38 -14.65
CA ASP A 118 -16.39 6.62 -14.11
C ASP A 118 -14.99 6.40 -13.51
N LEU A 119 -14.82 5.36 -12.72
CA LEU A 119 -13.51 4.99 -12.17
C LEU A 119 -12.50 4.65 -13.25
N MET A 120 -12.91 3.91 -14.28
CA MET A 120 -12.06 3.61 -15.44
C MET A 120 -11.63 4.87 -16.18
N ALA A 121 -12.54 5.83 -16.36
CA ALA A 121 -12.23 7.10 -17.01
C ALA A 121 -11.20 7.90 -16.20
N ARG A 122 -11.37 8.01 -14.88
CA ARG A 122 -10.40 8.65 -13.97
C ARG A 122 -9.03 7.99 -14.00
N MET A 123 -8.99 6.66 -14.22
CA MET A 123 -7.75 5.89 -14.34
C MET A 123 -7.19 5.84 -15.77
N GLY A 124 -7.75 6.63 -16.72
CA GLY A 124 -7.29 6.66 -18.10
C GLY A 124 -7.50 5.35 -18.86
N LEU A 125 -8.56 4.61 -18.52
CA LEU A 125 -8.93 3.33 -19.14
C LEU A 125 -10.18 3.43 -20.03
N SER A 126 -10.58 4.64 -20.42
CA SER A 126 -11.68 4.84 -21.37
C SER A 126 -11.40 4.16 -22.71
N GLY A 127 -12.38 3.45 -23.25
CA GLY A 127 -12.26 2.66 -24.47
C GLY A 127 -11.79 1.22 -24.29
N PHE A 128 -11.40 0.82 -23.06
CA PHE A 128 -10.96 -0.54 -22.73
C PHE A 128 -11.98 -1.33 -21.91
N GLU A 129 -13.23 -0.86 -21.84
CA GLU A 129 -14.29 -1.45 -21.02
C GLU A 129 -14.57 -2.91 -21.36
N ASN A 130 -14.51 -3.24 -22.65
CA ASN A 130 -14.79 -4.57 -23.17
C ASN A 130 -13.52 -5.42 -23.39
N SER A 131 -12.33 -4.85 -23.16
CA SER A 131 -11.06 -5.57 -23.29
C SER A 131 -10.89 -6.58 -22.13
N TYR A 132 -10.13 -7.63 -22.38
CA TYR A 132 -9.74 -8.61 -21.38
C TYR A 132 -8.34 -8.27 -20.82
N PRO A 133 -7.98 -8.73 -19.62
CA PRO A 133 -6.67 -8.43 -19.02
C PRO A 133 -5.47 -8.74 -19.91
N ARG A 134 -5.53 -9.79 -20.74
CA ARG A 134 -4.46 -10.16 -21.68
C ARG A 134 -4.19 -9.10 -22.76
N GLU A 135 -5.14 -8.21 -23.01
CA GLU A 135 -5.07 -7.16 -24.04
C GLU A 135 -4.53 -5.84 -23.49
N LEU A 136 -4.25 -5.79 -22.17
CA LEU A 136 -3.77 -4.61 -21.48
C LEU A 136 -2.26 -4.67 -21.26
N SER A 137 -1.60 -3.49 -21.26
CA SER A 137 -0.25 -3.33 -20.74
C SER A 137 -0.20 -3.56 -19.22
N GLY A 138 0.99 -3.80 -18.64
CA GLY A 138 1.16 -3.96 -17.19
C GLY A 138 0.62 -2.75 -16.40
N GLY A 139 0.91 -1.53 -16.85
CA GLY A 139 0.39 -0.32 -16.22
C GLY A 139 -1.12 -0.21 -16.28
N MET A 140 -1.75 -0.59 -17.42
CA MET A 140 -3.20 -0.60 -17.55
C MET A 140 -3.85 -1.65 -16.64
N LYS A 141 -3.26 -2.83 -16.51
CA LYS A 141 -3.71 -3.86 -15.55
C LYS A 141 -3.68 -3.33 -14.12
N LYS A 142 -2.60 -2.66 -13.75
CA LYS A 142 -2.46 -2.09 -12.41
C LYS A 142 -3.50 -1.01 -12.14
N ARG A 143 -3.75 -0.10 -13.09
CA ARG A 143 -4.82 0.91 -13.01
C ARG A 143 -6.21 0.27 -12.86
N ALA A 144 -6.49 -0.80 -13.60
CA ALA A 144 -7.75 -1.53 -13.48
C ALA A 144 -7.89 -2.22 -12.11
N ALA A 145 -6.80 -2.78 -11.56
CA ALA A 145 -6.78 -3.36 -10.22
C ALA A 145 -7.03 -2.30 -9.14
N ILE A 146 -6.43 -1.12 -9.27
CA ILE A 146 -6.68 0.02 -8.37
C ILE A 146 -8.13 0.47 -8.47
N ALA A 147 -8.67 0.70 -9.68
CA ALA A 147 -10.06 1.09 -9.91
C ALA A 147 -11.03 0.08 -9.27
N ARG A 148 -10.76 -1.23 -9.37
CA ARG A 148 -11.58 -2.28 -8.73
C ARG A 148 -11.62 -2.15 -7.21
N VAL A 149 -10.50 -1.83 -6.58
CA VAL A 149 -10.43 -1.67 -5.12
C VAL A 149 -11.13 -0.40 -4.68
N LEU A 150 -10.96 0.70 -5.41
CA LEU A 150 -11.63 1.98 -5.14
C LEU A 150 -13.15 1.93 -5.35
N ALA A 151 -13.65 1.00 -6.16
CA ALA A 151 -15.07 0.85 -6.46
C ALA A 151 -15.95 0.59 -5.22
N VAL A 152 -15.35 0.22 -4.10
CA VAL A 152 -16.07 -0.05 -2.84
C VAL A 152 -15.81 1.01 -1.77
N ASP A 153 -15.18 2.11 -2.13
CA ASP A 153 -14.89 3.26 -1.26
C ASP A 153 -14.25 2.82 0.10
N PRO A 154 -13.03 2.27 0.05
CA PRO A 154 -12.39 1.78 1.25
C PRO A 154 -11.96 2.91 2.17
N ALA A 155 -12.05 2.73 3.50
CA ALA A 155 -11.57 3.70 4.48
C ALA A 155 -10.04 3.85 4.46
N ILE A 156 -9.34 2.76 4.11
CA ILE A 156 -7.88 2.73 3.94
C ILE A 156 -7.50 1.85 2.75
N LEU A 157 -6.53 2.31 2.00
CA LEU A 157 -5.93 1.59 0.87
C LEU A 157 -4.55 1.07 1.27
N LEU A 158 -4.41 -0.24 1.30
CA LEU A 158 -3.14 -0.93 1.54
C LEU A 158 -2.51 -1.31 0.21
N MET A 159 -1.24 -0.96 0.00
CA MET A 159 -0.53 -1.27 -1.23
C MET A 159 0.78 -1.99 -0.93
N ASP A 160 0.96 -3.19 -1.46
CA ASP A 160 2.18 -3.99 -1.31
C ASP A 160 3.02 -3.93 -2.59
N GLU A 161 4.08 -3.12 -2.58
CA GLU A 161 4.99 -2.86 -3.70
C GLU A 161 4.26 -2.65 -5.06
N PRO A 162 3.30 -1.72 -5.12
CA PRO A 162 2.34 -1.64 -6.24
C PRO A 162 2.99 -1.31 -7.58
N PHE A 163 4.19 -0.73 -7.56
CA PHE A 163 4.86 -0.23 -8.76
C PHE A 163 6.06 -1.10 -9.19
N ALA A 164 6.48 -2.08 -8.39
CA ALA A 164 7.70 -2.87 -8.61
C ALA A 164 7.77 -3.56 -10.00
N PRO A 165 6.69 -4.12 -10.57
CA PRO A 165 6.75 -4.83 -11.86
C PRO A 165 6.74 -3.92 -13.09
N LEU A 166 6.74 -2.58 -12.92
CA LEU A 166 6.56 -1.62 -14.01
C LEU A 166 7.89 -1.04 -14.48
N ASP A 167 7.97 -0.76 -15.79
CA ASP A 167 9.07 0.06 -16.34
C ASP A 167 9.05 1.48 -15.77
N ALA A 168 10.18 2.19 -15.89
CA ALA A 168 10.37 3.48 -15.22
C ALA A 168 9.34 4.55 -15.61
N LEU A 169 8.99 4.67 -16.89
CA LEU A 169 8.04 5.69 -17.35
C LEU A 169 6.60 5.36 -16.92
N THR A 170 6.19 4.10 -17.07
CA THR A 170 4.88 3.63 -16.62
C THR A 170 4.72 3.75 -15.11
N ARG A 171 5.78 3.42 -14.36
CA ARG A 171 5.83 3.56 -12.90
C ARG A 171 5.61 5.00 -12.47
N GLN A 172 6.39 5.92 -13.02
CA GLN A 172 6.28 7.35 -12.72
C GLN A 172 4.87 7.88 -12.98
N LYS A 173 4.32 7.59 -14.17
CA LYS A 173 2.97 8.04 -14.51
C LYS A 173 1.92 7.48 -13.55
N LEU A 174 2.05 6.22 -13.11
CA LEU A 174 1.12 5.64 -12.16
C LEU A 174 1.29 6.22 -10.74
N GLN A 175 2.50 6.59 -10.35
CA GLN A 175 2.77 7.30 -9.10
C GLN A 175 2.09 8.67 -9.08
N ASP A 176 2.21 9.44 -10.16
CA ASP A 176 1.51 10.73 -10.31
C ASP A 176 -0.02 10.54 -10.30
N ASP A 177 -0.55 9.51 -10.97
CA ASP A 177 -1.99 9.19 -10.93
C ASP A 177 -2.49 8.86 -9.49
N ILE A 178 -1.66 8.18 -8.69
CA ILE A 178 -1.99 7.89 -7.28
C ILE A 178 -1.96 9.17 -6.42
N LEU A 179 -1.01 10.07 -6.67
CA LEU A 179 -0.98 11.37 -6.00
C LEU A 179 -2.24 12.19 -6.34
N ASP A 180 -2.61 12.28 -7.61
CA ASP A 180 -3.83 12.97 -8.05
C ASP A 180 -5.09 12.36 -7.43
N LEU A 181 -5.15 11.03 -7.38
CA LEU A 181 -6.25 10.32 -6.71
C LEU A 181 -6.30 10.66 -5.22
N TRP A 182 -5.17 10.58 -4.53
CA TRP A 182 -5.08 10.86 -3.11
C TRP A 182 -5.47 12.32 -2.79
N GLU A 183 -4.95 13.30 -3.56
CA GLU A 183 -5.27 14.72 -3.40
C GLU A 183 -6.75 15.03 -3.64
N THR A 184 -7.39 14.32 -4.58
CA THR A 184 -8.81 14.56 -4.92
C THR A 184 -9.79 13.84 -4.01
N THR A 185 -9.41 12.69 -3.44
CA THR A 185 -10.32 11.86 -2.63
C THR A 185 -10.07 11.99 -1.13
N GLY A 186 -8.87 12.40 -0.71
CA GLY A 186 -8.46 12.40 0.69
C GLY A 186 -8.43 10.98 1.30
N CYS A 187 -8.29 9.92 0.46
CA CYS A 187 -8.25 8.56 0.96
C CYS A 187 -6.98 8.32 1.79
N THR A 188 -7.09 7.52 2.84
CA THR A 188 -5.92 7.11 3.64
C THR A 188 -5.18 6.02 2.91
N ILE A 189 -3.86 6.15 2.79
CA ILE A 189 -3.02 5.16 2.10
C ILE A 189 -1.88 4.72 3.01
N LEU A 190 -1.71 3.42 3.18
CA LEU A 190 -0.49 2.82 3.71
C LEU A 190 0.12 1.93 2.63
N TYR A 191 1.29 2.30 2.16
CA TYR A 191 1.94 1.51 1.13
C TYR A 191 3.35 1.08 1.52
N VAL A 192 3.72 -0.09 1.04
CA VAL A 192 5.03 -0.71 1.22
C VAL A 192 5.85 -0.53 -0.03
N THR A 193 7.08 -0.10 0.15
CA THR A 193 8.08 -0.07 -0.93
C THR A 193 9.48 -0.33 -0.37
N HIS A 194 10.41 -0.71 -1.23
CA HIS A 194 11.84 -0.75 -0.93
C HIS A 194 12.60 0.41 -1.60
N ASP A 195 11.91 1.26 -2.36
CA ASP A 195 12.45 2.43 -3.05
C ASP A 195 12.26 3.68 -2.19
N LEU A 196 13.37 4.24 -1.67
CA LEU A 196 13.33 5.45 -0.83
C LEU A 196 12.88 6.69 -1.60
N THR A 197 13.29 6.79 -2.86
CA THR A 197 12.88 7.90 -3.72
C THR A 197 11.37 7.93 -3.89
N GLU A 198 10.77 6.75 -4.09
CA GLU A 198 9.31 6.58 -4.16
C GLU A 198 8.66 6.96 -2.84
N ALA A 199 9.17 6.43 -1.72
CA ALA A 199 8.62 6.67 -0.39
C ALA A 199 8.57 8.17 -0.04
N ILE A 200 9.64 8.92 -0.35
CA ILE A 200 9.73 10.35 -0.08
C ILE A 200 8.87 11.16 -1.06
N ALA A 201 8.84 10.78 -2.34
CA ALA A 201 8.06 11.52 -3.34
C ALA A 201 6.55 11.46 -3.07
N LEU A 202 6.04 10.31 -2.62
CA LEU A 202 4.62 10.08 -2.42
C LEU A 202 4.17 10.41 -0.98
N GLY A 203 4.89 9.92 0.04
CA GLY A 203 4.47 9.91 1.43
C GLY A 203 4.37 11.30 2.08
N ASP A 204 3.45 11.45 3.03
CA ASP A 204 3.48 12.53 4.03
C ASP A 204 4.43 12.16 5.16
N ARG A 205 4.60 10.85 5.36
CA ARG A 205 5.49 10.27 6.35
C ARG A 205 6.09 8.97 5.85
N VAL A 206 7.39 8.79 6.12
CA VAL A 206 8.09 7.53 5.88
C VAL A 206 8.35 6.85 7.21
N VAL A 207 7.90 5.62 7.34
CA VAL A 207 8.11 4.77 8.52
C VAL A 207 9.16 3.73 8.18
N LEU A 208 10.30 3.79 8.87
CA LEU A 208 11.40 2.85 8.70
C LEU A 208 11.22 1.64 9.60
N MET A 209 11.19 0.45 9.00
CA MET A 209 11.17 -0.82 9.70
C MET A 209 12.56 -1.44 9.80
N GLY A 210 12.89 -1.95 11.00
CA GLY A 210 14.05 -2.81 11.24
C GLY A 210 13.74 -4.28 11.01
N THR A 211 14.80 -5.11 11.08
CA THR A 211 14.69 -6.55 10.83
C THR A 211 14.91 -7.39 12.09
N ARG A 212 14.35 -8.59 12.09
CA ARG A 212 14.65 -9.72 13.01
C ARG A 212 14.60 -9.39 14.51
N PRO A 213 13.43 -9.14 15.03
CA PRO A 213 12.11 -9.08 14.40
C PRO A 213 11.80 -7.72 13.77
N GLY A 214 10.78 -7.69 12.90
CA GLY A 214 10.27 -6.46 12.33
C GLY A 214 9.67 -5.55 13.39
N ARG A 215 10.07 -4.28 13.40
CA ARG A 215 9.58 -3.23 14.31
C ARG A 215 9.75 -1.87 13.66
N VAL A 216 9.03 -0.88 14.09
CA VAL A 216 9.28 0.52 13.72
C VAL A 216 10.57 0.97 14.39
N ILE A 217 11.49 1.51 13.60
CA ILE A 217 12.77 2.08 14.08
C ILE A 217 12.66 3.59 14.22
N LYS A 218 12.10 4.23 13.18
CA LYS A 218 12.01 5.68 13.11
C LYS A 218 10.96 6.10 12.11
N GLU A 219 10.39 7.26 12.34
CA GLU A 219 9.44 7.91 11.46
C GLU A 219 10.02 9.24 10.99
N TYR A 220 9.81 9.54 9.71
CA TYR A 220 10.29 10.76 9.08
C TYR A 220 9.10 11.50 8.49
N PRO A 221 8.72 12.66 9.02
CA PRO A 221 7.78 13.54 8.33
C PRO A 221 8.41 14.02 7.01
N ILE A 222 7.62 14.06 5.97
CA ILE A 222 8.06 14.49 4.64
C ILE A 222 7.52 15.90 4.38
N ASP A 223 8.32 16.87 4.77
CA ASP A 223 7.98 18.28 4.74
C ASP A 223 8.31 18.92 3.37
N LEU A 224 7.78 18.28 2.30
CA LEU A 224 7.91 18.75 0.94
C LEU A 224 6.59 19.38 0.46
N PRO A 225 6.63 20.43 -0.38
CA PRO A 225 5.41 21.12 -0.82
C PRO A 225 4.46 20.21 -1.60
N ARG A 226 3.16 20.51 -1.53
CA ARG A 226 2.09 19.90 -2.31
C ARG A 226 1.45 20.97 -3.22
N PRO A 227 0.88 20.65 -4.41
CA PRO A 227 0.84 19.32 -5.04
C PRO A 227 2.22 18.85 -5.49
N ARG A 228 2.47 17.55 -5.45
CA ARG A 228 3.74 16.95 -5.87
C ARG A 228 3.63 16.28 -7.22
N ARG A 229 4.73 16.33 -7.99
CA ARG A 229 5.00 15.46 -9.13
C ARG A 229 6.30 14.73 -8.86
N VAL A 230 6.31 13.42 -9.08
CA VAL A 230 7.43 12.57 -8.67
C VAL A 230 8.76 13.02 -9.29
N MET A 231 8.74 13.53 -10.53
CA MET A 231 9.97 14.02 -11.15
C MET A 231 10.41 15.38 -10.60
N ASP A 232 9.47 16.26 -10.32
CA ASP A 232 9.79 17.63 -9.93
C ASP A 232 10.32 17.68 -8.50
N VAL A 233 9.68 16.92 -7.57
CA VAL A 233 10.04 16.93 -6.16
C VAL A 233 11.45 16.39 -5.88
N LYS A 234 12.02 15.56 -6.77
CA LYS A 234 13.38 15.04 -6.66
C LYS A 234 14.46 16.13 -6.79
N PHE A 235 14.13 17.26 -7.38
CA PHE A 235 15.07 18.39 -7.52
C PHE A 235 14.99 19.36 -6.34
N GLU A 236 14.08 19.16 -5.40
CA GLU A 236 14.02 19.94 -4.17
C GLU A 236 15.26 19.65 -3.29
N PRO A 237 15.98 20.65 -2.80
CA PRO A 237 17.17 20.44 -1.96
C PRO A 237 16.88 19.58 -0.73
N HIS A 238 15.74 19.80 -0.11
CA HIS A 238 15.31 19.04 1.08
C HIS A 238 15.02 17.56 0.79
N PHE A 239 14.68 17.20 -0.46
CA PHE A 239 14.51 15.81 -0.87
C PHE A 239 15.80 15.01 -0.68
N ALA A 240 16.93 15.52 -1.13
CA ALA A 240 18.22 14.84 -1.01
C ALA A 240 18.68 14.69 0.47
N GLU A 241 18.34 15.68 1.31
CA GLU A 241 18.62 15.61 2.75
C GLU A 241 17.82 14.48 3.43
N LEU A 242 16.51 14.39 3.13
CA LEU A 242 15.64 13.32 3.61
C LEU A 242 16.12 11.94 3.13
N GLU A 243 16.41 11.80 1.84
CA GLU A 243 16.89 10.55 1.26
C GLU A 243 18.19 10.09 1.93
N LYS A 244 19.14 11.00 2.13
CA LYS A 244 20.40 10.72 2.82
C LYS A 244 20.17 10.29 4.27
N ALA A 245 19.30 10.98 4.99
CA ALA A 245 19.01 10.67 6.40
C ALA A 245 18.37 9.29 6.56
N ILE A 246 17.35 8.99 5.72
CA ILE A 246 16.66 7.69 5.75
C ILE A 246 17.61 6.57 5.31
N TRP A 247 18.43 6.80 4.27
CA TRP A 247 19.42 5.82 3.81
C TRP A 247 20.46 5.48 4.88
N GLN A 248 20.93 6.46 5.64
CA GLN A 248 21.88 6.21 6.73
C GLN A 248 21.32 5.26 7.78
N ASP A 249 20.07 5.48 8.22
CA ASP A 249 19.43 4.62 9.21
C ASP A 249 19.09 3.24 8.61
N LEU A 250 18.58 3.20 7.37
CA LEU A 250 18.29 1.95 6.65
C LEU A 250 19.55 1.09 6.45
N SER A 251 20.67 1.69 6.03
CA SER A 251 21.92 0.99 5.82
C SER A 251 22.50 0.41 7.12
N GLY A 252 22.28 1.13 8.23
CA GLY A 252 22.60 0.64 9.58
C GLY A 252 21.83 -0.64 9.95
N GLU A 253 20.52 -0.68 9.62
CA GLU A 253 19.69 -1.86 9.89
C GLU A 253 20.02 -3.04 8.96
N ILE A 254 20.38 -2.80 7.69
CA ILE A 254 20.84 -3.85 6.77
C ILE A 254 22.10 -4.53 7.33
N ARG A 255 23.12 -3.75 7.78
CA ARG A 255 24.36 -4.29 8.36
C ARG A 255 24.10 -5.09 9.62
N ARG A 256 23.20 -4.64 10.50
CA ARG A 256 22.80 -5.38 11.71
C ARG A 256 22.17 -6.73 11.34
N GLY A 257 21.29 -6.74 10.33
CA GLY A 257 20.63 -7.96 9.83
C GLY A 257 21.61 -8.98 9.21
N GLU A 258 22.68 -8.52 8.60
CA GLU A 258 23.73 -9.39 8.01
C GLU A 258 24.69 -9.97 9.07
N GLY A 259 25.00 -9.22 10.12
CA GLY A 259 25.86 -9.66 11.21
C GLY A 259 25.23 -10.68 12.17
N MET A 260 23.93 -10.98 12.02
CA MET A 260 23.18 -11.98 12.79
C MET A 260 22.95 -13.30 12.03
N ARG A 261 23.68 -13.54 10.93
CA ARG A 261 23.64 -14.79 10.16
C ARG A 261 24.65 -15.80 10.67
#